data_7ce256b674035a512b30fb183dd68d9c
#
_entry.id   7ce256b674035a512b30fb183dd68d9c
#
_cell.length_a   1.000
_cell.length_b   1.000
_cell.length_c   1.000
_cell.angle_alpha   90.00
_cell.angle_beta   90.00
_cell.angle_gamma   90.00
#
_symmetry.space_group_name_H-M   'P 1'
#
loop_
_entity.id
_entity.type
_entity.pdbx_description
1 polymer ?
#
loop_
_entity_poly.entity_id
_entity_poly.type
_entity_poly.pdbx_seq_one_letter_code
_entity_poly.pdbx_strand_id
1 'polypeptide(L)'
;RCSITILRDGEDEASVRYFLDELGMQKLAEEQEIILSFPNPENGRWNYDFSGETDDLTAFHDFQDAMTKEDDKPLATRPNGIPTYEAMLSVWHPMNDTRYLVGTGSGAHMVCTLAACVAENIAAIFAVGGRLCEEARYQAVNAAVPAFLVDSDRKTQNYFNVVNETEWKETADQITVTRNKRNPSQCVMNSENMQLSKELVNRVWEELFSVTRRTNTSVYEDVEPKPDMKKAGFELYLDDDRLEEKVKVKHTWFVHVPSGVKDGTSGRVPLMLFFHGGSDNPEEAAQMSRFHELGEKEGFI
;
A
#
# COMPACT_ATOMS: atom_id res chain seq x y z
N ARG A 1 7.97 -3.45 -2.69
CA ARG A 1 7.22 -2.57 -3.61
C ARG A 1 5.76 -2.54 -3.20
N CYS A 2 5.16 -1.37 -3.27
CA CYS A 2 3.75 -1.22 -2.97
C CYS A 2 2.88 -1.88 -4.06
N SER A 3 1.68 -2.32 -3.72
CA SER A 3 0.75 -2.93 -4.68
C SER A 3 -0.63 -2.32 -4.61
N ILE A 4 -1.28 -2.20 -5.76
CA ILE A 4 -2.68 -1.83 -5.88
C ILE A 4 -3.40 -2.96 -6.62
N THR A 5 -4.38 -3.57 -5.96
CA THR A 5 -5.27 -4.57 -6.57
C THR A 5 -6.58 -3.90 -6.95
N ILE A 6 -6.95 -4.01 -8.23
CA ILE A 6 -8.16 -3.39 -8.79
C ILE A 6 -9.24 -4.46 -9.00
N LEU A 7 -10.32 -4.35 -8.22
CA LEU A 7 -11.49 -5.21 -8.32
C LEU A 7 -12.58 -4.49 -9.12
N ARG A 8 -13.00 -5.10 -10.22
CA ARG A 8 -13.99 -4.55 -11.15
C ARG A 8 -14.92 -5.64 -11.66
N ASP A 9 -16.02 -5.23 -12.25
CA ASP A 9 -16.88 -6.15 -13.01
C ASP A 9 -16.24 -6.48 -14.38
N GLY A 10 -16.60 -7.63 -14.94
CA GLY A 10 -16.13 -8.09 -16.25
C GLY A 10 -14.76 -8.79 -16.17
N GLU A 11 -14.47 -9.55 -17.22
CA GLU A 11 -13.26 -10.37 -17.36
C GLU A 11 -12.44 -9.96 -18.59
N ASP A 12 -12.91 -8.96 -19.33
CA ASP A 12 -12.33 -8.55 -20.61
C ASP A 12 -11.13 -7.60 -20.47
N GLU A 13 -10.30 -7.58 -21.50
CA GLU A 13 -9.14 -6.69 -21.56
C GLU A 13 -9.56 -5.21 -21.59
N ALA A 14 -10.72 -4.86 -22.13
CA ALA A 14 -11.17 -3.47 -22.23
C ALA A 14 -11.38 -2.86 -20.85
N SER A 15 -11.90 -3.63 -19.89
CA SER A 15 -12.07 -3.19 -18.50
C SER A 15 -10.74 -2.91 -17.83
N VAL A 16 -9.68 -3.69 -18.12
CA VAL A 16 -8.32 -3.44 -17.64
C VAL A 16 -7.72 -2.19 -18.29
N ARG A 17 -7.86 -2.06 -19.61
CA ARG A 17 -7.38 -0.91 -20.39
C ARG A 17 -7.96 0.41 -19.91
N TYR A 18 -9.22 0.42 -19.51
CA TYR A 18 -9.84 1.61 -18.92
C TYR A 18 -9.04 2.15 -17.71
N PHE A 19 -8.64 1.28 -16.79
CA PHE A 19 -7.83 1.69 -15.64
C PHE A 19 -6.41 2.10 -16.03
N LEU A 20 -5.78 1.34 -16.90
CA LEU A 20 -4.40 1.59 -17.30
C LEU A 20 -4.26 2.90 -18.08
N ASP A 21 -5.07 3.07 -19.12
CA ASP A 21 -4.94 4.12 -20.12
C ASP A 21 -5.77 5.36 -19.76
N GLU A 22 -7.10 5.21 -19.57
CA GLU A 22 -8.00 6.35 -19.33
C GLU A 22 -7.83 6.94 -17.94
N LEU A 23 -7.69 6.10 -16.90
CA LEU A 23 -7.45 6.55 -15.55
C LEU A 23 -5.96 6.80 -15.25
N GLY A 24 -5.07 6.50 -16.18
CA GLY A 24 -3.64 6.80 -16.10
C GLY A 24 -2.88 5.98 -15.05
N MET A 25 -3.43 4.85 -14.62
CA MET A 25 -2.78 4.03 -13.58
C MET A 25 -1.50 3.37 -14.05
N GLN A 26 -1.35 3.09 -15.37
CA GLN A 26 -0.07 2.60 -15.91
C GLN A 26 1.04 3.61 -15.66
N LYS A 27 0.81 4.88 -16.02
CA LYS A 27 1.80 5.94 -15.81
C LYS A 27 2.14 6.13 -14.32
N LEU A 28 1.11 6.15 -13.48
CA LEU A 28 1.29 6.24 -12.02
C LEU A 28 2.14 5.07 -11.51
N ALA A 29 1.87 3.85 -11.96
CA ALA A 29 2.60 2.67 -11.55
C ALA A 29 4.07 2.70 -11.97
N GLU A 30 4.36 3.16 -13.18
CA GLU A 30 5.73 3.34 -13.68
C GLU A 30 6.50 4.41 -12.89
N GLU A 31 5.87 5.56 -12.61
CA GLU A 31 6.48 6.68 -11.88
C GLU A 31 6.71 6.38 -10.39
N GLN A 32 5.85 5.56 -9.77
CA GLN A 32 5.86 5.27 -8.34
C GLN A 32 6.32 3.84 -8.01
N GLU A 33 6.74 3.06 -9.01
CA GLU A 33 7.17 1.65 -8.88
C GLU A 33 6.10 0.75 -8.22
N ILE A 34 4.83 0.93 -8.61
CA ILE A 34 3.68 0.21 -8.06
C ILE A 34 3.42 -1.07 -8.86
N ILE A 35 3.12 -2.15 -8.17
CA ILE A 35 2.59 -3.38 -8.77
C ILE A 35 1.07 -3.22 -8.92
N LEU A 36 0.56 -3.27 -10.15
CA LEU A 36 -0.86 -3.31 -10.43
C LEU A 36 -1.32 -4.75 -10.67
N SER A 37 -2.42 -5.14 -10.06
CA SER A 37 -3.03 -6.45 -10.27
C SER A 37 -4.53 -6.32 -10.53
N PHE A 38 -5.04 -7.14 -11.44
CA PHE A 38 -6.41 -7.12 -11.93
C PHE A 38 -7.01 -8.54 -11.86
N PRO A 39 -7.34 -9.06 -10.68
CA PRO A 39 -8.02 -10.35 -10.60
C PRO A 39 -9.37 -10.27 -11.28
N ASN A 40 -9.78 -11.37 -11.90
CA ASN A 40 -11.09 -11.49 -12.53
C ASN A 40 -12.07 -12.12 -11.53
N PRO A 41 -13.28 -11.57 -11.41
CA PRO A 41 -14.33 -12.22 -10.64
C PRO A 41 -14.85 -13.45 -11.37
N GLU A 42 -15.33 -14.44 -10.66
CA GLU A 42 -16.04 -15.54 -11.27
C GLU A 42 -17.40 -15.07 -11.83
N ASN A 43 -17.74 -15.50 -13.03
CA ASN A 43 -18.97 -15.09 -13.73
C ASN A 43 -19.14 -13.57 -13.92
N GLY A 44 -18.04 -12.82 -14.02
CA GLY A 44 -18.01 -11.39 -14.31
C GLY A 44 -18.43 -10.46 -13.17
N ARG A 45 -18.75 -10.99 -11.97
CA ARG A 45 -19.12 -10.21 -10.77
C ARG A 45 -18.62 -10.86 -9.51
N TRP A 46 -18.25 -10.03 -8.54
CA TRP A 46 -17.75 -10.48 -7.22
C TRP A 46 -18.90 -10.92 -6.30
N ASN A 47 -18.69 -12.04 -5.60
CA ASN A 47 -19.59 -12.53 -4.55
C ASN A 47 -19.21 -11.86 -3.20
N TYR A 48 -19.64 -10.60 -3.04
CA TYR A 48 -19.31 -9.78 -1.86
C TYR A 48 -20.28 -9.96 -0.68
N ASP A 49 -21.42 -10.61 -0.90
CA ASP A 49 -22.51 -10.74 0.08
C ASP A 49 -22.69 -12.19 0.57
N PHE A 50 -21.76 -13.06 0.23
CA PHE A 50 -21.75 -14.48 0.61
C PHE A 50 -22.95 -15.30 0.12
N SER A 51 -23.69 -14.80 -0.86
CA SER A 51 -24.89 -15.46 -1.41
C SER A 51 -24.58 -16.49 -2.50
N GLY A 52 -23.36 -16.50 -3.04
CA GLY A 52 -22.91 -17.42 -4.10
C GLY A 52 -22.45 -18.77 -3.56
N GLU A 53 -22.20 -19.71 -4.47
CA GLU A 53 -21.58 -21.00 -4.18
C GLU A 53 -20.06 -20.90 -4.00
N THR A 54 -19.46 -19.81 -4.50
CA THR A 54 -18.01 -19.55 -4.43
C THR A 54 -17.68 -18.60 -3.30
N ASP A 55 -16.56 -18.84 -2.67
CA ASP A 55 -16.03 -18.00 -1.60
C ASP A 55 -14.95 -17.08 -2.17
N ASP A 56 -15.37 -15.87 -2.60
CA ASP A 56 -14.43 -14.89 -3.16
C ASP A 56 -13.44 -14.33 -2.11
N LEU A 57 -13.70 -14.48 -0.81
CA LEU A 57 -12.72 -14.15 0.23
C LEU A 57 -11.56 -15.14 0.22
N THR A 58 -11.85 -16.44 0.16
CA THR A 58 -10.83 -17.50 0.06
C THR A 58 -10.09 -17.36 -1.27
N ALA A 59 -10.81 -17.14 -2.39
CA ALA A 59 -10.18 -16.89 -3.69
C ALA A 59 -9.25 -15.67 -3.69
N PHE A 60 -9.60 -14.61 -2.97
CA PHE A 60 -8.72 -13.45 -2.81
C PHE A 60 -7.47 -13.77 -1.98
N HIS A 61 -7.61 -14.57 -0.95
CA HIS A 61 -6.49 -15.07 -0.14
C HIS A 61 -5.52 -15.89 -1.00
N ASP A 62 -6.06 -16.85 -1.77
CA ASP A 62 -5.29 -17.67 -2.70
C ASP A 62 -4.60 -16.84 -3.79
N PHE A 63 -5.27 -15.79 -4.27
CA PHE A 63 -4.68 -14.84 -5.21
C PHE A 63 -3.51 -14.07 -4.58
N GLN A 64 -3.65 -13.57 -3.34
CA GLN A 64 -2.56 -12.89 -2.64
C GLN A 64 -1.39 -13.84 -2.41
N ASP A 65 -1.65 -15.08 -2.05
CA ASP A 65 -0.65 -16.13 -1.90
C ASP A 65 0.04 -16.44 -3.24
N ALA A 66 -0.72 -16.52 -4.34
CA ALA A 66 -0.17 -16.75 -5.67
C ALA A 66 0.74 -15.61 -6.13
N MET A 67 0.42 -14.36 -5.76
CA MET A 67 1.28 -13.20 -6.06
C MET A 67 2.62 -13.23 -5.32
N THR A 68 2.72 -14.00 -4.26
CA THR A 68 3.94 -14.16 -3.46
C THR A 68 4.67 -15.48 -3.75
N LYS A 69 4.04 -16.41 -4.47
CA LYS A 69 4.63 -17.69 -4.88
C LYS A 69 5.20 -17.57 -6.30
N GLU A 70 6.41 -18.06 -6.48
CA GLU A 70 6.95 -18.31 -7.84
C GLU A 70 6.12 -19.38 -8.57
N ASP A 71 6.10 -19.29 -9.92
CA ASP A 71 5.75 -20.43 -10.77
C ASP A 71 6.43 -21.69 -10.21
N ASP A 72 5.73 -22.83 -10.17
CA ASP A 72 6.08 -24.15 -9.60
C ASP A 72 7.54 -24.67 -9.83
N LYS A 73 8.46 -23.80 -10.16
CA LYS A 73 9.88 -24.10 -10.24
C LYS A 73 10.49 -24.01 -8.85
N PRO A 74 11.06 -25.10 -8.33
CA PRO A 74 11.79 -25.03 -7.07
C PRO A 74 12.85 -23.93 -7.18
N LEU A 75 12.83 -22.98 -6.24
CA LEU A 75 13.87 -21.96 -6.12
C LEU A 75 15.25 -22.62 -6.16
N ALA A 76 16.14 -22.10 -6.98
CA ALA A 76 17.53 -22.54 -6.94
C ALA A 76 18.07 -22.41 -5.52
N THR A 77 18.42 -23.52 -4.90
CA THR A 77 18.88 -23.57 -3.51
C THR A 77 20.38 -23.83 -3.43
N ARG A 78 20.99 -23.30 -2.38
CA ARG A 78 22.36 -23.67 -1.97
C ARG A 78 22.36 -25.12 -1.45
N PRO A 79 23.52 -25.78 -1.33
CA PRO A 79 23.62 -27.15 -0.81
C PRO A 79 22.97 -27.35 0.58
N ASN A 80 22.78 -26.28 1.36
CA ASN A 80 22.12 -26.31 2.68
C ASN A 80 20.59 -26.14 2.60
N GLY A 81 19.98 -26.13 1.41
CA GLY A 81 18.54 -25.97 1.21
C GLY A 81 18.04 -24.54 1.28
N ILE A 82 18.91 -23.55 1.53
CA ILE A 82 18.52 -22.13 1.53
C ILE A 82 18.46 -21.61 0.10
N PRO A 83 17.40 -20.91 -0.32
CA PRO A 83 17.33 -20.29 -1.65
C PRO A 83 18.54 -19.42 -1.94
N THR A 84 18.99 -19.41 -3.19
CA THR A 84 20.03 -18.48 -3.61
C THR A 84 19.48 -17.06 -3.56
N TYR A 85 20.35 -16.08 -3.37
CA TYR A 85 19.94 -14.67 -3.35
C TYR A 85 19.25 -14.26 -4.67
N GLU A 86 19.75 -14.76 -5.80
CA GLU A 86 19.15 -14.54 -7.13
C GLU A 86 17.75 -15.15 -7.24
N ALA A 87 17.52 -16.33 -6.67
CA ALA A 87 16.21 -16.94 -6.63
C ALA A 87 15.24 -16.16 -5.73
N MET A 88 15.71 -15.63 -4.60
CA MET A 88 14.89 -14.78 -3.72
C MET A 88 14.50 -13.45 -4.38
N LEU A 89 15.35 -12.92 -5.26
CA LEU A 89 15.10 -11.64 -5.96
C LEU A 89 14.24 -11.80 -7.21
N SER A 90 14.11 -13.00 -7.75
CA SER A 90 13.24 -13.29 -8.89
C SER A 90 11.75 -13.30 -8.50
N VAL A 91 11.46 -13.41 -7.21
CA VAL A 91 10.08 -13.44 -6.69
C VAL A 91 9.53 -12.02 -6.57
N TRP A 92 8.32 -11.81 -7.07
CA TRP A 92 7.57 -10.59 -6.86
C TRP A 92 7.11 -10.54 -5.39
N HIS A 93 7.69 -9.65 -4.60
CA HIS A 93 7.25 -9.44 -3.23
C HIS A 93 6.54 -8.09 -3.13
N PRO A 94 5.19 -8.06 -3.28
CA PRO A 94 4.45 -6.91 -2.80
C PRO A 94 4.64 -6.85 -1.28
N MET A 95 4.99 -5.68 -0.79
CA MET A 95 5.15 -5.49 0.65
C MET A 95 3.78 -5.57 1.33
N ASN A 96 3.67 -6.32 2.42
CA ASN A 96 2.40 -6.50 3.13
C ASN A 96 1.88 -5.21 3.75
N ASP A 97 2.78 -4.30 4.09
CA ASP A 97 2.49 -3.02 4.72
C ASP A 97 1.90 -1.96 3.76
N THR A 98 2.05 -2.13 2.45
CA THR A 98 1.62 -1.18 1.41
C THR A 98 0.78 -1.84 0.32
N ARG A 99 -0.21 -2.62 0.72
CA ARG A 99 -1.25 -3.20 -0.15
C ARG A 99 -2.50 -2.35 -0.12
N TYR A 100 -2.92 -1.90 -1.29
CA TYR A 100 -4.11 -1.07 -1.45
C TYR A 100 -5.12 -1.74 -2.36
N LEU A 101 -6.41 -1.49 -2.11
CA LEU A 101 -7.48 -2.00 -2.95
C LEU A 101 -8.25 -0.86 -3.60
N VAL A 102 -8.57 -1.03 -4.88
CA VAL A 102 -9.45 -0.14 -5.64
C VAL A 102 -10.64 -0.95 -6.13
N GLY A 103 -11.85 -0.42 -5.96
CA GLY A 103 -13.07 -1.13 -6.36
C GLY A 103 -14.07 -0.28 -7.13
N THR A 104 -14.66 -0.86 -8.18
CA THR A 104 -15.79 -0.32 -8.94
C THR A 104 -16.83 -1.39 -9.21
N GLY A 105 -18.09 -1.03 -9.38
CA GLY A 105 -19.17 -2.00 -9.58
C GLY A 105 -19.31 -2.97 -8.39
N SER A 106 -19.47 -4.27 -8.64
CA SER A 106 -19.47 -5.28 -7.56
C SER A 106 -18.11 -5.39 -6.87
N GLY A 107 -17.01 -5.05 -7.55
CA GLY A 107 -15.69 -4.96 -6.99
C GLY A 107 -15.57 -3.89 -5.88
N ALA A 108 -16.34 -2.79 -5.96
CA ALA A 108 -16.37 -1.81 -4.88
C ALA A 108 -17.00 -2.37 -3.59
N HIS A 109 -18.04 -3.19 -3.73
CA HIS A 109 -18.63 -3.90 -2.59
C HIS A 109 -17.65 -4.91 -2.01
N MET A 110 -16.97 -5.66 -2.89
CA MET A 110 -15.98 -6.65 -2.48
C MET A 110 -14.79 -6.00 -1.76
N VAL A 111 -14.29 -4.85 -2.23
CA VAL A 111 -13.24 -4.08 -1.53
C VAL A 111 -13.68 -3.69 -0.12
N CYS A 112 -14.93 -3.24 0.07
CA CYS A 112 -15.44 -2.93 1.40
C CYS A 112 -15.53 -4.19 2.28
N THR A 113 -15.94 -5.33 1.72
CA THR A 113 -16.02 -6.62 2.42
C THR A 113 -14.64 -7.11 2.84
N LEU A 114 -13.66 -7.09 1.92
CA LEU A 114 -12.28 -7.46 2.21
C LEU A 114 -11.68 -6.58 3.31
N ALA A 115 -11.88 -5.26 3.22
CA ALA A 115 -11.40 -4.32 4.24
C ALA A 115 -12.03 -4.55 5.62
N ALA A 116 -13.24 -5.12 5.68
CA ALA A 116 -13.88 -5.46 6.95
C ALA A 116 -13.43 -6.82 7.51
N CYS A 117 -13.25 -7.84 6.64
CA CYS A 117 -13.05 -9.22 7.06
C CYS A 117 -11.57 -9.66 7.11
N VAL A 118 -10.70 -9.04 6.29
CA VAL A 118 -9.26 -9.36 6.18
C VAL A 118 -8.40 -8.09 6.26
N ALA A 119 -8.76 -7.20 7.15
CA ALA A 119 -8.20 -5.85 7.29
C ALA A 119 -6.67 -5.84 7.49
N GLU A 120 -6.11 -6.86 8.12
CA GLU A 120 -4.69 -6.98 8.47
C GLU A 120 -3.74 -6.91 7.27
N ASN A 121 -4.25 -7.24 6.08
CA ASN A 121 -3.47 -7.22 4.84
C ASN A 121 -3.74 -6.00 3.94
N ILE A 122 -4.51 -5.01 4.42
CA ILE A 122 -4.97 -3.90 3.60
C ILE A 122 -4.61 -2.56 4.26
N ALA A 123 -3.73 -1.79 3.63
CA ALA A 123 -3.27 -0.51 4.15
C ALA A 123 -4.31 0.61 3.97
N ALA A 124 -5.01 0.64 2.85
CA ALA A 124 -6.12 1.54 2.59
C ALA A 124 -6.95 1.06 1.39
N ILE A 125 -8.18 1.61 1.26
CA ILE A 125 -9.09 1.31 0.16
C ILE A 125 -9.60 2.56 -0.56
N PHE A 126 -9.92 2.38 -1.85
CA PHE A 126 -10.70 3.32 -2.66
C PHE A 126 -11.87 2.58 -3.31
N ALA A 127 -13.10 2.98 -3.00
CA ALA A 127 -14.32 2.32 -3.48
C ALA A 127 -15.30 3.32 -4.07
N VAL A 128 -15.73 3.09 -5.32
CA VAL A 128 -16.74 3.89 -6.03
C VAL A 128 -18.05 3.13 -6.05
N GLY A 129 -19.07 3.62 -5.33
CA GLY A 129 -20.36 2.95 -5.14
C GLY A 129 -20.33 1.79 -4.14
N GLY A 130 -19.25 1.64 -3.39
CA GLY A 130 -19.06 0.53 -2.44
C GLY A 130 -20.06 0.51 -1.30
N ARG A 131 -20.54 -0.67 -0.93
CA ARG A 131 -21.42 -0.91 0.21
C ARG A 131 -20.99 -2.15 0.96
N LEU A 132 -21.01 -2.07 2.27
CA LEU A 132 -20.72 -3.19 3.16
C LEU A 132 -22.03 -3.90 3.52
N CYS A 133 -22.18 -5.17 3.12
CA CYS A 133 -23.36 -5.97 3.44
C CYS A 133 -23.41 -6.31 4.94
N GLU A 134 -24.57 -6.80 5.40
CA GLU A 134 -24.76 -7.10 6.84
C GLU A 134 -23.94 -8.31 7.27
N GLU A 135 -23.79 -9.32 6.41
CA GLU A 135 -22.98 -10.51 6.70
C GLU A 135 -21.50 -10.14 6.87
N ALA A 136 -20.94 -9.31 5.97
CA ALA A 136 -19.56 -8.83 6.11
C ALA A 136 -19.34 -8.05 7.41
N ARG A 137 -20.34 -7.29 7.88
CA ARG A 137 -20.25 -6.60 9.19
C ARG A 137 -20.23 -7.58 10.36
N TYR A 138 -20.99 -8.66 10.26
CA TYR A 138 -21.02 -9.68 11.29
C TYR A 138 -19.68 -10.42 11.40
N GLN A 139 -19.02 -10.65 10.26
CA GLN A 139 -17.73 -11.33 10.18
C GLN A 139 -16.52 -10.37 10.34
N ALA A 140 -16.77 -9.06 10.45
CA ALA A 140 -15.72 -8.06 10.47
C ALA A 140 -14.74 -8.21 11.64
N VAL A 141 -13.45 -8.06 11.37
CA VAL A 141 -12.39 -8.08 12.39
C VAL A 141 -12.27 -6.76 13.15
N ASN A 142 -12.98 -5.71 12.69
CA ASN A 142 -13.03 -4.37 13.31
C ASN A 142 -11.67 -3.71 13.48
N ALA A 143 -10.73 -3.98 12.58
CA ALA A 143 -9.45 -3.28 12.51
C ALA A 143 -9.57 -2.01 11.67
N ALA A 144 -8.74 -1.01 11.97
CA ALA A 144 -8.70 0.24 11.21
C ALA A 144 -8.28 -0.01 9.76
N VAL A 145 -9.05 0.51 8.80
CA VAL A 145 -8.69 0.57 7.39
C VAL A 145 -9.09 1.94 6.83
N PRO A 146 -8.15 2.82 6.55
CA PRO A 146 -8.40 4.09 5.90
C PRO A 146 -9.10 3.91 4.56
N ALA A 147 -10.10 4.75 4.29
CA ALA A 147 -10.96 4.55 3.14
C ALA A 147 -11.26 5.87 2.41
N PHE A 148 -11.20 5.84 1.07
CA PHE A 148 -11.81 6.85 0.24
C PHE A 148 -13.06 6.25 -0.41
N LEU A 149 -14.22 6.78 -0.06
CA LEU A 149 -15.53 6.27 -0.47
C LEU A 149 -16.24 7.31 -1.33
N VAL A 150 -16.59 6.93 -2.56
CA VAL A 150 -17.41 7.73 -3.46
C VAL A 150 -18.79 7.09 -3.55
N ASP A 151 -19.86 7.84 -3.39
CA ASP A 151 -21.27 7.40 -3.49
C ASP A 151 -21.62 6.17 -2.64
N SER A 152 -20.94 6.00 -1.51
CA SER A 152 -21.22 4.93 -0.55
C SER A 152 -22.36 5.28 0.39
N ASP A 153 -23.09 4.28 0.86
CA ASP A 153 -24.19 4.51 1.82
C ASP A 153 -23.65 4.90 3.21
N ARG A 154 -24.54 5.53 4.00
CA ARG A 154 -24.20 5.98 5.36
C ARG A 154 -23.79 4.83 6.29
N LYS A 155 -24.32 3.64 6.09
CA LYS A 155 -23.98 2.49 6.95
C LYS A 155 -22.52 2.08 6.72
N THR A 156 -22.07 2.07 5.48
CA THR A 156 -20.68 1.80 5.10
C THR A 156 -19.74 2.89 5.59
N GLN A 157 -20.09 4.17 5.36
CA GLN A 157 -19.31 5.30 5.87
C GLN A 157 -19.17 5.27 7.40
N ASN A 158 -20.27 4.99 8.12
CA ASN A 158 -20.24 4.87 9.58
C ASN A 158 -19.36 3.71 10.07
N TYR A 159 -19.39 2.56 9.39
CA TYR A 159 -18.53 1.45 9.74
C TYR A 159 -17.04 1.86 9.69
N PHE A 160 -16.60 2.42 8.56
CA PHE A 160 -15.21 2.86 8.42
C PHE A 160 -14.85 3.99 9.38
N ASN A 161 -15.76 4.92 9.68
CA ASN A 161 -15.52 5.94 10.70
C ASN A 161 -15.32 5.33 12.10
N VAL A 162 -16.11 4.32 12.46
CA VAL A 162 -16.00 3.64 13.77
C VAL A 162 -14.67 2.88 13.89
N VAL A 163 -14.32 2.05 12.90
CA VAL A 163 -13.07 1.26 12.98
C VAL A 163 -11.81 2.10 12.88
N ASN A 164 -11.87 3.27 12.23
CA ASN A 164 -10.77 4.25 12.20
C ASN A 164 -10.81 5.24 13.38
N GLU A 165 -11.79 5.12 14.30
CA GLU A 165 -11.95 6.00 15.47
C GLU A 165 -11.91 7.49 15.10
N THR A 166 -12.58 7.85 14.01
CA THR A 166 -12.53 9.24 13.51
C THR A 166 -13.38 10.19 14.35
N GLU A 167 -12.82 11.34 14.72
CA GLU A 167 -13.48 12.32 15.58
C GLU A 167 -13.58 13.71 14.94
N TRP A 168 -12.60 14.05 14.11
CA TRP A 168 -12.47 15.36 13.51
C TRP A 168 -12.90 15.35 12.05
N LYS A 169 -13.60 16.39 11.61
CA LYS A 169 -14.17 16.50 10.27
C LYS A 169 -13.77 17.81 9.60
N GLU A 170 -13.35 17.72 8.37
CA GLU A 170 -13.19 18.86 7.46
C GLU A 170 -13.87 18.57 6.13
N THR A 171 -14.21 19.62 5.38
CA THR A 171 -14.79 19.48 4.03
C THR A 171 -14.11 20.49 3.11
N ALA A 172 -13.53 20.01 2.04
CA ALA A 172 -12.95 20.82 0.98
C ALA A 172 -13.15 20.12 -0.38
N ASP A 173 -13.37 20.89 -1.44
CA ASP A 173 -13.48 20.38 -2.81
C ASP A 173 -14.44 19.19 -2.98
N GLN A 174 -15.61 19.26 -2.35
CA GLN A 174 -16.65 18.20 -2.36
C GLN A 174 -16.25 16.90 -1.63
N ILE A 175 -15.11 16.88 -0.96
CA ILE A 175 -14.68 15.75 -0.15
C ILE A 175 -14.79 16.11 1.32
N THR A 176 -15.46 15.25 2.06
CA THR A 176 -15.48 15.29 3.52
C THR A 176 -14.46 14.30 4.05
N VAL A 177 -13.48 14.79 4.80
CA VAL A 177 -12.48 13.98 5.46
C VAL A 177 -12.74 13.94 6.96
N THR A 178 -12.81 12.74 7.51
CA THR A 178 -12.86 12.52 8.95
C THR A 178 -11.56 11.82 9.37
N ARG A 179 -10.97 12.23 10.49
CA ARG A 179 -9.65 11.71 10.95
C ARG A 179 -9.67 11.37 12.43
N ASN A 180 -8.87 10.39 12.78
CA ASN A 180 -8.49 10.14 14.17
C ASN A 180 -7.52 11.24 14.64
N LYS A 181 -7.75 11.82 15.81
CA LYS A 181 -6.90 12.89 16.35
C LYS A 181 -5.50 12.44 16.74
N ARG A 182 -5.37 11.18 17.17
CA ARG A 182 -4.09 10.62 17.62
C ARG A 182 -3.27 10.08 16.46
N ASN A 183 -3.96 9.53 15.46
CA ASN A 183 -3.36 8.94 14.27
C ASN A 183 -4.08 9.44 13.01
N PRO A 184 -3.64 10.54 12.40
CA PRO A 184 -4.31 11.12 11.22
C PRO A 184 -4.35 10.23 9.98
N SER A 185 -3.54 9.15 9.93
CA SER A 185 -3.59 8.15 8.86
C SER A 185 -4.86 7.30 8.94
N GLN A 186 -5.42 7.13 10.13
CA GLN A 186 -6.76 6.55 10.30
C GLN A 186 -7.80 7.60 9.89
N CYS A 187 -8.19 7.57 8.63
CA CYS A 187 -9.11 8.55 8.07
C CYS A 187 -10.15 7.91 7.15
N VAL A 188 -11.26 8.62 6.98
CA VAL A 188 -12.28 8.29 5.99
C VAL A 188 -12.57 9.51 5.16
N MET A 189 -12.37 9.40 3.86
CA MET A 189 -12.66 10.42 2.87
C MET A 189 -13.95 10.04 2.15
N ASN A 190 -14.93 10.92 2.14
CA ASN A 190 -16.22 10.68 1.52
C ASN A 190 -16.53 11.76 0.49
N SER A 191 -17.00 11.36 -0.67
CA SER A 191 -17.56 12.26 -1.68
C SER A 191 -18.86 11.72 -2.25
N GLU A 192 -19.74 12.63 -2.66
CA GLU A 192 -20.97 12.31 -3.39
C GLU A 192 -20.87 12.86 -4.82
N ASN A 193 -21.39 12.11 -5.79
CA ASN A 193 -21.46 12.50 -7.21
C ASN A 193 -20.10 12.84 -7.86
N MET A 194 -19.01 12.26 -7.37
CA MET A 194 -17.69 12.44 -7.98
C MET A 194 -17.45 11.34 -9.02
N GLN A 195 -17.15 11.74 -10.25
CA GLN A 195 -16.85 10.78 -11.31
C GLN A 195 -15.43 10.22 -11.15
N LEU A 196 -15.29 8.92 -11.39
CA LEU A 196 -13.99 8.29 -11.47
C LEU A 196 -13.21 8.89 -12.65
N SER A 197 -12.07 9.49 -12.35
CA SER A 197 -11.21 10.17 -13.30
C SER A 197 -9.75 10.01 -12.92
N LYS A 198 -8.86 10.35 -13.83
CA LYS A 198 -7.42 10.36 -13.59
C LYS A 198 -7.03 11.30 -12.45
N GLU A 199 -7.67 12.46 -12.35
CA GLU A 199 -7.43 13.44 -11.28
C GLU A 199 -7.82 12.85 -9.93
N LEU A 200 -8.95 12.13 -9.87
CA LEU A 200 -9.38 11.46 -8.64
C LEU A 200 -8.42 10.32 -8.25
N VAL A 201 -7.97 9.53 -9.20
CA VAL A 201 -6.97 8.47 -8.96
C VAL A 201 -5.67 9.06 -8.41
N ASN A 202 -5.16 10.13 -9.01
CA ASN A 202 -3.96 10.83 -8.52
C ASN A 202 -4.18 11.38 -7.11
N ARG A 203 -5.34 11.97 -6.83
CA ARG A 203 -5.68 12.48 -5.51
C ARG A 203 -5.74 11.37 -4.45
N VAL A 204 -6.35 10.22 -4.78
CA VAL A 204 -6.36 9.04 -3.90
C VAL A 204 -4.94 8.57 -3.60
N TRP A 205 -4.08 8.56 -4.61
CA TRP A 205 -2.67 8.23 -4.42
C TRP A 205 -1.99 9.22 -3.47
N GLU A 206 -2.07 10.51 -3.78
CA GLU A 206 -1.35 11.57 -3.04
C GLU A 206 -1.84 11.74 -1.60
N GLU A 207 -3.17 11.70 -1.38
CA GLU A 207 -3.78 12.03 -0.09
C GLU A 207 -4.03 10.82 0.80
N LEU A 208 -4.00 9.59 0.25
CA LEU A 208 -4.31 8.38 1.01
C LEU A 208 -3.24 7.29 0.85
N PHE A 209 -3.02 6.77 -0.36
CA PHE A 209 -2.21 5.58 -0.55
C PHE A 209 -0.71 5.83 -0.32
N SER A 210 -0.16 6.92 -0.88
CA SER A 210 1.27 7.22 -0.74
C SER A 210 1.69 7.60 0.68
N VAL A 211 0.74 7.96 1.53
CA VAL A 211 1.00 8.47 2.90
C VAL A 211 0.58 7.50 4.01
N THR A 212 0.03 6.35 3.66
CA THR A 212 -0.51 5.38 4.63
C THR A 212 0.14 4.02 4.44
N ARG A 213 0.47 3.34 5.54
CA ARG A 213 0.92 1.95 5.55
C ARG A 213 0.34 1.18 6.73
N ARG A 214 0.40 -0.14 6.68
CA ARG A 214 0.24 -1.00 7.85
C ARG A 214 1.57 -1.27 8.52
N THR A 215 1.54 -1.63 9.79
CA THR A 215 2.72 -2.04 10.53
C THR A 215 2.60 -3.48 10.96
N ASN A 216 3.74 -4.16 11.04
CA ASN A 216 3.81 -5.52 11.59
C ASN A 216 4.18 -5.52 13.10
N THR A 217 4.00 -4.38 13.79
CA THR A 217 4.47 -4.20 15.17
C THR A 217 3.46 -4.63 16.22
N SER A 218 2.20 -4.84 15.85
CA SER A 218 1.16 -5.33 16.76
C SER A 218 0.51 -6.60 16.24
N VAL A 219 -0.17 -7.34 17.14
CA VAL A 219 -0.97 -8.52 16.78
C VAL A 219 -2.10 -8.19 15.79
N TYR A 220 -2.47 -6.91 15.68
CA TYR A 220 -3.57 -6.41 14.85
C TYR A 220 -3.10 -5.49 13.73
N GLU A 221 -1.80 -5.36 13.49
CA GLU A 221 -1.24 -4.56 12.40
C GLU A 221 -1.87 -3.17 12.30
N ASP A 222 -1.38 -2.23 13.07
CA ASP A 222 -1.90 -0.86 13.08
C ASP A 222 -1.64 -0.12 11.76
N VAL A 223 -2.48 0.85 11.45
CA VAL A 223 -2.27 1.79 10.37
C VAL A 223 -1.38 2.93 10.85
N GLU A 224 -0.37 3.29 10.08
CA GLU A 224 0.57 4.37 10.37
C GLU A 224 0.80 5.30 9.18
N PRO A 225 1.32 6.51 9.42
CA PRO A 225 1.86 7.34 8.35
C PRO A 225 3.03 6.63 7.67
N LYS A 226 3.01 6.57 6.35
CA LYS A 226 4.19 6.14 5.60
C LYS A 226 5.31 7.18 5.79
N PRO A 227 6.55 6.77 6.06
CA PRO A 227 7.66 7.69 6.21
C PRO A 227 7.88 8.53 4.95
N ASP A 228 7.93 9.83 5.11
CA ASP A 228 8.38 10.75 4.05
C ASP A 228 9.89 10.94 4.16
N MET A 229 10.62 10.08 3.49
CA MET A 229 12.09 10.08 3.53
C MET A 229 12.68 11.39 3.03
N LYS A 230 12.07 12.02 2.04
CA LYS A 230 12.51 13.32 1.52
C LYS A 230 12.33 14.43 2.55
N LYS A 231 11.17 14.47 3.23
CA LYS A 231 10.89 15.41 4.32
C LYS A 231 11.82 15.17 5.52
N ALA A 232 12.17 13.91 5.78
CA ALA A 232 13.16 13.54 6.79
C ALA A 232 14.61 13.87 6.39
N GLY A 233 14.82 14.45 5.21
CA GLY A 233 16.14 14.92 4.74
C GLY A 233 17.01 13.88 4.06
N PHE A 234 16.44 12.73 3.73
CA PHE A 234 17.16 11.69 2.99
C PHE A 234 17.20 11.98 1.48
N GLU A 235 18.30 11.61 0.88
CA GLU A 235 18.48 11.52 -0.57
C GLU A 235 18.45 10.04 -0.97
N LEU A 236 17.65 9.72 -1.98
CA LEU A 236 17.54 8.39 -2.53
C LEU A 236 18.58 8.19 -3.62
N TYR A 237 19.34 7.11 -3.50
CA TYR A 237 20.26 6.66 -4.55
C TYR A 237 19.79 5.30 -5.08
N LEU A 238 19.67 5.24 -6.40
CA LEU A 238 19.44 4.02 -7.15
C LEU A 238 20.74 3.62 -7.82
N ASP A 239 20.91 2.35 -8.03
CA ASP A 239 22.14 1.70 -8.44
C ASP A 239 23.05 2.43 -9.43
N ASP A 240 24.31 2.28 -9.11
CA ASP A 240 25.41 2.46 -10.06
C ASP A 240 25.42 1.26 -11.06
N ASP A 241 25.35 1.56 -12.36
CA ASP A 241 25.40 0.60 -13.49
C ASP A 241 26.50 -0.47 -13.36
N ARG A 242 27.56 -0.19 -12.61
CA ARG A 242 28.68 -1.12 -12.35
C ARG A 242 28.32 -2.31 -11.47
N LEU A 243 27.30 -2.20 -10.64
CA LEU A 243 26.80 -3.30 -9.80
C LEU A 243 25.74 -4.11 -10.57
N GLU A 244 24.98 -3.49 -11.45
CA GLU A 244 23.94 -4.11 -12.25
C GLU A 244 24.49 -5.20 -13.18
N GLU A 245 25.68 -5.02 -13.78
CA GLU A 245 26.34 -6.03 -14.61
C GLU A 245 26.71 -7.31 -13.86
N LYS A 246 27.00 -7.22 -12.55
CA LYS A 246 27.46 -8.36 -11.74
C LYS A 246 26.33 -9.05 -11.00
N VAL A 247 25.35 -8.33 -10.51
CA VAL A 247 24.35 -8.84 -9.56
C VAL A 247 22.94 -8.87 -10.14
N LYS A 248 22.68 -8.18 -11.27
CA LYS A 248 21.37 -8.08 -11.94
C LYS A 248 20.23 -7.55 -11.04
N VAL A 249 20.57 -6.81 -10.00
CA VAL A 249 19.63 -6.30 -9.00
C VAL A 249 19.94 -4.84 -8.73
N LYS A 250 18.92 -4.03 -8.79
CA LYS A 250 19.04 -2.62 -8.36
C LYS A 250 19.06 -2.57 -6.85
N HIS A 251 20.16 -2.08 -6.28
CA HIS A 251 20.22 -1.76 -4.88
C HIS A 251 19.74 -0.34 -4.66
N THR A 252 18.99 -0.12 -3.63
CA THR A 252 18.50 1.19 -3.22
C THR A 252 19.10 1.52 -1.86
N TRP A 253 19.63 2.72 -1.71
CA TRP A 253 20.05 3.21 -0.41
C TRP A 253 19.63 4.66 -0.20
N PHE A 254 19.42 5.01 1.05
CA PHE A 254 19.11 6.36 1.45
C PHE A 254 20.32 6.96 2.16
N VAL A 255 20.64 8.22 1.85
CA VAL A 255 21.71 8.97 2.49
C VAL A 255 21.11 10.19 3.19
N HIS A 256 21.37 10.32 4.48
CA HIS A 256 21.06 11.53 5.22
C HIS A 256 22.35 12.28 5.51
N VAL A 257 22.47 13.49 4.98
CA VAL A 257 23.58 14.40 5.26
C VAL A 257 23.07 15.50 6.18
N PRO A 258 23.59 15.60 7.42
CA PRO A 258 23.16 16.62 8.36
C PRO A 258 23.30 18.03 7.80
N SER A 259 22.39 18.91 8.19
CA SER A 259 22.35 20.29 7.72
C SER A 259 23.67 21.04 7.99
N GLY A 260 24.29 20.83 9.13
CA GLY A 260 25.58 21.40 9.51
C GLY A 260 26.79 20.82 8.76
N VAL A 261 26.61 19.75 7.97
CA VAL A 261 27.65 19.12 7.15
C VAL A 261 27.52 19.46 5.68
N LYS A 262 26.29 19.73 5.21
CA LYS A 262 25.98 20.03 3.79
C LYS A 262 26.71 21.23 3.21
N ASP A 263 27.10 22.19 4.02
CA ASP A 263 27.83 23.40 3.59
C ASP A 263 29.30 23.15 3.25
N GLY A 264 29.80 21.93 3.49
CA GLY A 264 31.18 21.55 3.19
C GLY A 264 32.24 22.17 4.11
N THR A 265 31.85 22.92 5.14
CA THR A 265 32.78 23.60 6.07
C THR A 265 33.28 22.67 7.18
N SER A 266 32.58 21.57 7.44
CA SER A 266 32.83 20.65 8.56
C SER A 266 34.05 19.72 8.38
N GLY A 267 34.72 19.73 7.22
CA GLY A 267 35.84 18.84 6.94
C GLY A 267 35.44 17.37 6.84
N ARG A 268 36.24 16.46 7.41
CA ARG A 268 35.91 15.02 7.45
C ARG A 268 35.00 14.75 8.62
N VAL A 269 33.85 14.11 8.34
CA VAL A 269 32.87 13.69 9.33
C VAL A 269 32.76 12.15 9.35
N PRO A 270 32.35 11.55 10.48
CA PRO A 270 32.09 10.10 10.54
C PRO A 270 30.98 9.70 9.56
N LEU A 271 31.08 8.49 9.02
CA LEU A 271 30.05 7.85 8.21
C LEU A 271 29.48 6.64 8.97
N MET A 272 28.16 6.58 9.12
CA MET A 272 27.44 5.44 9.65
C MET A 272 26.78 4.67 8.52
N LEU A 273 27.05 3.39 8.41
CA LEU A 273 26.33 2.48 7.53
C LEU A 273 25.35 1.64 8.33
N PHE A 274 24.07 1.73 8.00
CA PHE A 274 23.00 0.98 8.65
C PHE A 274 22.38 -0.01 7.64
N PHE A 275 22.35 -1.29 8.02
CA PHE A 275 21.76 -2.37 7.22
C PHE A 275 20.56 -2.93 7.97
N HIS A 276 19.39 -2.93 7.32
CA HIS A 276 18.18 -3.51 7.90
C HIS A 276 18.19 -5.04 7.88
N GLY A 277 17.31 -5.65 8.65
CA GLY A 277 17.11 -7.09 8.72
C GLY A 277 16.44 -7.68 7.47
N GLY A 278 16.34 -9.01 7.40
CA GLY A 278 15.87 -9.72 6.21
C GLY A 278 14.38 -9.53 5.88
N SER A 279 13.57 -9.07 6.82
CA SER A 279 12.14 -8.78 6.64
C SER A 279 11.81 -7.29 6.63
N ASP A 280 12.79 -6.42 6.90
CA ASP A 280 12.60 -4.98 6.96
C ASP A 280 12.88 -4.32 5.61
N ASN A 281 12.47 -3.07 5.49
CA ASN A 281 12.85 -2.19 4.38
C ASN A 281 13.63 -0.96 4.89
N PRO A 282 14.37 -0.25 4.01
CA PRO A 282 15.20 0.88 4.43
C PRO A 282 14.40 2.03 5.07
N GLU A 283 13.16 2.26 4.62
CA GLU A 283 12.30 3.32 5.14
C GLU A 283 11.87 3.03 6.58
N GLU A 284 11.45 1.80 6.84
CA GLU A 284 11.10 1.30 8.18
C GLU A 284 12.29 1.35 9.13
N ALA A 285 13.42 0.85 8.66
CA ALA A 285 14.66 0.85 9.40
C ALA A 285 15.10 2.28 9.80
N ALA A 286 14.98 3.25 8.89
CA ALA A 286 15.27 4.65 9.16
C ALA A 286 14.30 5.25 10.18
N GLN A 287 13.01 4.94 10.09
CA GLN A 287 11.99 5.42 11.01
C GLN A 287 12.18 4.85 12.43
N MET A 288 12.43 3.54 12.52
CA MET A 288 12.59 2.87 13.81
C MET A 288 13.89 3.28 14.51
N SER A 289 15.00 3.33 13.77
CA SER A 289 16.31 3.66 14.35
C SER A 289 16.47 5.13 14.71
N ARG A 290 15.83 6.03 13.94
CA ARG A 290 15.96 7.49 14.04
C ARG A 290 17.43 7.97 14.01
N PHE A 291 18.33 7.23 13.39
CA PHE A 291 19.75 7.60 13.33
C PHE A 291 19.99 8.91 12.56
N HIS A 292 19.12 9.27 11.62
CA HIS A 292 19.18 10.56 10.94
C HIS A 292 19.02 11.75 11.90
N GLU A 293 18.15 11.63 12.92
CA GLU A 293 17.99 12.66 13.93
C GLU A 293 19.24 12.77 14.83
N LEU A 294 19.84 11.62 15.15
CA LEU A 294 21.10 11.60 15.87
C LEU A 294 22.24 12.17 15.01
N GLY A 295 22.25 11.87 13.70
CA GLY A 295 23.19 12.44 12.73
C GLY A 295 23.12 13.96 12.66
N GLU A 296 21.90 14.54 12.65
CA GLU A 296 21.71 16.00 12.72
C GLU A 296 22.34 16.60 13.99
N LYS A 297 22.23 15.91 15.12
CA LYS A 297 22.74 16.39 16.40
C LYS A 297 24.25 16.23 16.55
N GLU A 298 24.79 15.09 16.15
CA GLU A 298 26.18 14.69 16.42
C GLU A 298 27.11 14.91 15.21
N GLY A 299 26.59 15.26 14.03
CA GLY A 299 27.37 15.63 12.85
C GLY A 299 28.01 14.45 12.12
N PHE A 300 27.32 13.32 11.96
CA PHE A 300 27.75 12.19 11.12
C PHE A 300 26.75 11.94 9.98
N ILE A 301 27.27 11.38 8.88
CA ILE A 301 26.48 10.96 7.72
C ILE A 301 26.05 9.52 7.89
#